data_45d7f3a013a159677adf251e3bb8ad87
#
_entry.id   45d7f3a013a159677adf251e3bb8ad87
#
_cell.length_a   1.000
_cell.length_b   1.000
_cell.length_c   1.000
_cell.angle_alpha   90.00
_cell.angle_beta   90.00
_cell.angle_gamma   90.00
#
_symmetry.space_group_name_H-M   'P 1'
#
loop_
_entity.id
_entity.type
_entity.pdbx_description
1 polymer ?
#
loop_
_entity_poly.entity_id
_entity_poly.type
_entity_poly.pdbx_seq_one_letter_code
_entity_poly.pdbx_strand_id
1 'polypeptide(L)'
;RTSSCGLIADLSKADEWGPGMTKQKFGQGYLKVWATVSKLTGMPYPSKLEYMAMTTIISCKAIKAAENQGELIRARVLRRFREQVFIYGTPVDNADAIEAALQGIAGLNLARLLSDFNSEQVEQDFQRDWQESRTPNAYVKRLAAEGIERLKGPSISSEGHERYALPTFIVSGPCGEVTIPGWRDYAELESAIEQVLPGFIKSADRTNPSPKEALCRWSSMTEQELKFICGTTEVATDIAESHQCGDSKIWLNPLENEYWQSKQQSIA
;
A
#
# COMPACT_ATOMS: atom_id res chain seq x y z
N ARG A 1 -6.57 -12.72 -0.57
CA ARG A 1 -7.12 -11.67 -1.46
C ARG A 1 -6.88 -10.29 -0.85
N THR A 2 -6.55 -9.30 -1.68
CA THR A 2 -6.45 -7.89 -1.28
C THR A 2 -7.60 -7.13 -1.92
N SER A 3 -8.45 -6.50 -1.11
CA SER A 3 -9.54 -5.66 -1.61
C SER A 3 -9.06 -4.21 -1.77
N SER A 4 -9.42 -3.59 -2.89
CA SER A 4 -9.05 -2.22 -3.24
C SER A 4 -10.14 -1.26 -2.79
N CYS A 5 -9.90 -0.46 -1.77
CA CYS A 5 -10.95 0.30 -1.09
C CYS A 5 -11.18 1.74 -1.57
N GLY A 6 -10.31 2.27 -2.44
CA GLY A 6 -10.43 3.65 -2.92
C GLY A 6 -10.57 4.66 -1.77
N LEU A 7 -9.55 4.75 -0.88
CA LEU A 7 -9.61 5.54 0.36
C LEU A 7 -10.00 7.00 0.14
N ILE A 8 -9.52 7.60 -0.94
CA ILE A 8 -9.85 8.96 -1.37
C ILE A 8 -10.70 8.82 -2.64
N ALA A 9 -11.99 9.11 -2.52
CA ALA A 9 -12.90 9.01 -3.64
C ALA A 9 -12.74 10.19 -4.61
N ASP A 10 -12.86 11.40 -4.09
CA ASP A 10 -12.70 12.63 -4.86
C ASP A 10 -12.36 13.81 -3.92
N LEU A 11 -11.23 14.44 -4.17
CA LEU A 11 -10.82 15.68 -3.50
C LEU A 11 -10.78 16.88 -4.47
N SER A 12 -11.37 16.76 -5.65
CA SER A 12 -11.39 17.86 -6.64
C SER A 12 -12.14 19.09 -6.14
N LYS A 13 -13.11 18.87 -5.24
CA LYS A 13 -13.89 19.94 -4.59
C LYS A 13 -13.17 20.53 -3.39
N ALA A 14 -11.95 20.99 -3.60
CA ALA A 14 -11.12 21.59 -2.53
C ALA A 14 -11.76 22.80 -1.85
N ASP A 15 -12.70 23.46 -2.52
CA ASP A 15 -13.46 24.59 -1.97
C ASP A 15 -14.34 24.21 -0.77
N GLU A 16 -14.65 22.91 -0.63
CA GLU A 16 -15.39 22.37 0.51
C GLU A 16 -14.49 22.15 1.76
N TRP A 17 -13.16 22.27 1.63
CA TRP A 17 -12.22 22.01 2.74
C TRP A 17 -12.08 23.17 3.72
N GLY A 18 -12.80 24.26 3.46
CA GLY A 18 -12.81 25.46 4.29
C GLY A 18 -11.97 26.61 3.74
N PRO A 19 -12.19 27.83 4.27
CA PRO A 19 -11.57 29.05 3.76
C PRO A 19 -10.02 28.98 3.75
N GLY A 20 -9.43 29.21 2.58
CA GLY A 20 -7.97 29.28 2.41
C GLY A 20 -7.23 27.92 2.42
N MET A 21 -7.94 26.81 2.38
CA MET A 21 -7.32 25.49 2.14
C MET A 21 -6.95 25.35 0.66
N THR A 22 -5.74 24.86 0.39
CA THR A 22 -5.25 24.55 -0.96
C THR A 22 -4.79 23.09 -0.99
N LYS A 23 -4.65 22.52 -2.22
CA LYS A 23 -4.10 21.17 -2.41
C LYS A 23 -2.72 21.02 -1.76
N GLN A 24 -1.87 22.06 -1.85
CA GLN A 24 -0.55 22.07 -1.24
C GLN A 24 -0.62 22.08 0.28
N LYS A 25 -1.46 22.94 0.87
CA LYS A 25 -1.65 22.98 2.33
C LYS A 25 -2.17 21.66 2.87
N PHE A 26 -3.09 21.03 2.14
CA PHE A 26 -3.62 19.72 2.48
C PHE A 26 -2.51 18.66 2.43
N GLY A 27 -1.70 18.64 1.37
CA GLY A 27 -0.52 17.77 1.25
C GLY A 27 0.48 17.97 2.40
N GLN A 28 0.77 19.21 2.79
CA GLN A 28 1.63 19.51 3.94
C GLN A 28 1.06 18.98 5.27
N GLY A 29 -0.26 19.02 5.43
CA GLY A 29 -0.94 18.38 6.57
C GLY A 29 -0.71 16.88 6.61
N TYR A 30 -0.83 16.21 5.47
CA TYR A 30 -0.57 14.77 5.35
C TYR A 30 0.90 14.40 5.59
N LEU A 31 1.86 15.19 5.16
CA LEU A 31 3.27 14.96 5.49
C LEU A 31 3.52 14.90 7.01
N LYS A 32 2.86 15.75 7.79
CA LYS A 32 2.95 15.69 9.26
C LYS A 32 2.37 14.40 9.82
N VAL A 33 1.26 13.93 9.27
CA VAL A 33 0.68 12.63 9.63
C VAL A 33 1.63 11.49 9.27
N TRP A 34 2.20 11.49 8.06
CA TRP A 34 3.14 10.47 7.62
C TRP A 34 4.43 10.48 8.42
N ALA A 35 4.94 11.65 8.81
CA ALA A 35 6.07 11.75 9.74
C ALA A 35 5.79 11.09 11.10
N THR A 36 4.56 11.21 11.60
CA THR A 36 4.14 10.53 12.84
C THR A 36 4.06 9.01 12.63
N VAL A 37 3.50 8.57 11.50
CA VAL A 37 3.43 7.15 11.13
C VAL A 37 4.84 6.57 10.97
N SER A 38 5.75 7.29 10.31
CA SER A 38 7.15 6.90 10.14
C SER A 38 7.85 6.65 11.49
N LYS A 39 7.65 7.53 12.47
CA LYS A 39 8.21 7.35 13.82
C LYS A 39 7.71 6.07 14.50
N LEU A 40 6.48 5.66 14.22
CA LEU A 40 5.90 4.44 14.79
C LEU A 40 6.34 3.17 14.09
N THR A 41 6.55 3.25 12.77
CA THR A 41 6.79 2.07 11.93
C THR A 41 8.24 1.91 11.49
N GLY A 42 9.04 2.96 11.55
CA GLY A 42 10.38 3.00 10.95
C GLY A 42 10.37 3.09 9.41
N MET A 43 9.19 3.13 8.78
CA MET A 43 9.07 3.23 7.33
C MET A 43 9.38 4.64 6.84
N PRO A 44 10.02 4.82 5.68
CA PRO A 44 10.30 6.14 5.13
C PRO A 44 9.03 6.88 4.77
N TYR A 45 9.14 8.20 4.66
CA TYR A 45 8.12 9.07 4.06
C TYR A 45 8.82 10.15 3.22
N PRO A 46 8.15 10.75 2.22
CA PRO A 46 8.78 11.71 1.34
C PRO A 46 9.08 13.02 2.07
N SER A 47 10.21 13.66 1.76
CA SER A 47 10.59 14.96 2.32
C SER A 47 9.66 16.09 1.85
N LYS A 48 9.06 15.93 0.68
CA LYS A 48 8.09 16.85 0.08
C LYS A 48 6.97 16.08 -0.61
N LEU A 49 5.80 16.69 -0.67
CA LEU A 49 4.66 16.20 -1.43
C LEU A 49 4.20 17.36 -2.31
N GLU A 50 4.17 17.17 -3.60
CA GLU A 50 3.74 18.20 -4.54
C GLU A 50 2.29 18.60 -4.24
N TYR A 51 1.42 17.60 -4.15
CA TYR A 51 0.04 17.71 -3.69
C TYR A 51 -0.46 16.34 -3.20
N MET A 52 -1.53 16.33 -2.43
CA MET A 52 -2.17 15.06 -2.06
C MET A 52 -2.95 14.52 -3.25
N ALA A 53 -2.86 13.21 -3.51
CA ALA A 53 -3.63 12.55 -4.56
C ALA A 53 -5.11 12.93 -4.47
N MET A 54 -5.69 13.36 -5.60
CA MET A 54 -7.07 13.83 -5.65
C MET A 54 -8.06 12.69 -5.60
N THR A 55 -7.65 11.52 -6.05
CA THR A 55 -8.41 10.27 -5.96
C THR A 55 -7.47 9.08 -5.88
N THR A 56 -7.89 8.02 -5.19
CA THR A 56 -7.20 6.73 -5.19
C THR A 56 -7.99 5.66 -5.96
N ILE A 57 -9.14 6.02 -6.52
CA ILE A 57 -9.98 5.08 -7.28
C ILE A 57 -9.23 4.53 -8.49
N ILE A 58 -8.61 5.40 -9.27
CA ILE A 58 -7.93 4.99 -10.50
C ILE A 58 -6.72 4.10 -10.23
N SER A 59 -5.92 4.38 -9.19
CA SER A 59 -4.84 3.50 -8.78
C SER A 59 -5.36 2.14 -8.29
N CYS A 60 -6.49 2.10 -7.57
CA CYS A 60 -7.13 0.85 -7.19
C CYS A 60 -7.62 0.05 -8.40
N LYS A 61 -8.20 0.70 -9.40
CA LYS A 61 -8.60 0.05 -10.67
C LYS A 61 -7.38 -0.49 -11.45
N ALA A 62 -6.27 0.24 -11.47
CA ALA A 62 -5.04 -0.25 -12.09
C ALA A 62 -4.48 -1.49 -11.37
N ILE A 63 -4.59 -1.56 -10.04
CA ILE A 63 -4.23 -2.75 -9.26
C ILE A 63 -5.17 -3.92 -9.62
N LYS A 64 -6.47 -3.67 -9.79
CA LYS A 64 -7.42 -4.70 -10.25
C LYS A 64 -7.09 -5.21 -11.66
N ALA A 65 -6.77 -4.32 -12.60
CA ALA A 65 -6.32 -4.71 -13.93
C ALA A 65 -5.04 -5.57 -13.89
N ALA A 66 -4.13 -5.27 -12.96
CA ALA A 66 -2.92 -6.06 -12.76
C ALA A 66 -3.20 -7.49 -12.27
N GLU A 67 -4.30 -7.72 -11.54
CA GLU A 67 -4.72 -9.06 -11.09
C GLU A 67 -4.93 -10.03 -12.28
N ASN A 68 -5.35 -9.53 -13.44
CA ASN A 68 -5.53 -10.31 -14.68
C ASN A 68 -4.19 -10.88 -15.23
N GLN A 69 -3.06 -10.37 -14.72
CA GLN A 69 -1.71 -10.86 -15.07
C GLN A 69 -1.08 -11.69 -13.95
N GLY A 70 -1.82 -11.95 -12.89
CA GLY A 70 -1.43 -12.78 -11.76
C GLY A 70 -1.02 -12.00 -10.51
N GLU A 71 -1.02 -12.71 -9.40
CA GLU A 71 -0.81 -12.15 -8.05
C GLU A 71 0.55 -11.46 -7.90
N LEU A 72 1.61 -12.00 -8.53
CA LEU A 72 2.94 -11.40 -8.47
C LEU A 72 2.96 -10.02 -9.16
N ILE A 73 2.32 -9.89 -10.30
CA ILE A 73 2.23 -8.62 -11.05
C ILE A 73 1.40 -7.62 -10.26
N ARG A 74 0.27 -8.04 -9.71
CA ARG A 74 -0.54 -7.22 -8.81
C ARG A 74 0.28 -6.69 -7.63
N ALA A 75 1.05 -7.54 -6.98
CA ALA A 75 1.88 -7.17 -5.84
C ALA A 75 2.97 -6.14 -6.24
N ARG A 76 3.60 -6.30 -7.40
CA ARG A 76 4.60 -5.36 -7.93
C ARG A 76 3.99 -4.01 -8.27
N VAL A 77 2.83 -3.99 -8.92
CA VAL A 77 2.10 -2.75 -9.22
C VAL A 77 1.70 -2.00 -7.94
N LEU A 78 1.12 -2.71 -6.97
CA LEU A 78 0.77 -2.12 -5.67
C LEU A 78 2.01 -1.56 -4.95
N ARG A 79 3.13 -2.29 -4.96
CA ARG A 79 4.38 -1.84 -4.38
C ARG A 79 4.88 -0.57 -5.06
N ARG A 80 4.93 -0.54 -6.39
CA ARG A 80 5.35 0.62 -7.17
C ARG A 80 4.51 1.87 -6.85
N PHE A 81 3.20 1.74 -6.73
CA PHE A 81 2.34 2.88 -6.35
C PHE A 81 2.61 3.37 -4.93
N ARG A 82 2.87 2.46 -4.00
CA ARG A 82 3.30 2.84 -2.64
C ARG A 82 4.63 3.59 -2.64
N GLU A 83 5.58 3.15 -3.42
CA GLU A 83 6.88 3.81 -3.58
C GLU A 83 6.72 5.22 -4.18
N GLN A 84 5.91 5.37 -5.24
CA GLN A 84 5.64 6.68 -5.82
C GLN A 84 5.11 7.66 -4.77
N VAL A 85 4.14 7.23 -3.99
CA VAL A 85 3.48 8.11 -3.01
C VAL A 85 4.32 8.31 -1.76
N PHE A 86 4.81 7.23 -1.14
CA PHE A 86 5.40 7.28 0.20
C PHE A 86 6.93 7.42 0.22
N ILE A 87 7.59 7.32 -0.91
CA ILE A 87 9.04 7.54 -1.03
C ILE A 87 9.33 8.79 -1.86
N TYR A 88 8.68 8.94 -3.02
CA TYR A 88 8.93 10.06 -3.92
C TYR A 88 7.99 11.25 -3.72
N GLY A 89 6.87 11.07 -3.04
CA GLY A 89 5.85 12.10 -2.90
C GLY A 89 5.15 12.46 -4.20
N THR A 90 5.14 11.53 -5.16
CA THR A 90 4.50 11.71 -6.46
C THR A 90 3.13 11.06 -6.45
N PRO A 91 2.04 11.80 -6.60
CA PRO A 91 0.69 11.25 -6.67
C PRO A 91 0.50 10.36 -7.90
N VAL A 92 -0.33 9.31 -7.76
CA VAL A 92 -0.70 8.39 -8.84
C VAL A 92 -2.23 8.44 -9.00
N ASP A 93 -2.73 9.60 -9.45
CA ASP A 93 -4.16 9.94 -9.44
C ASP A 93 -4.72 10.36 -10.81
N ASN A 94 -3.97 10.12 -11.87
CA ASN A 94 -4.38 10.32 -13.25
C ASN A 94 -3.75 9.28 -14.18
N ALA A 95 -4.25 9.15 -15.41
CA ALA A 95 -3.82 8.13 -16.36
C ALA A 95 -2.34 8.22 -16.70
N ASP A 96 -1.83 9.43 -16.93
CA ASP A 96 -0.42 9.65 -17.29
C ASP A 96 0.51 9.28 -16.14
N ALA A 97 0.15 9.64 -14.90
CA ALA A 97 0.90 9.28 -13.71
C ALA A 97 0.91 7.76 -13.47
N ILE A 98 -0.21 7.07 -13.73
CA ILE A 98 -0.29 5.61 -13.69
C ILE A 98 0.64 4.98 -14.73
N GLU A 99 0.52 5.39 -15.99
CA GLU A 99 1.35 4.86 -17.06
C GLU A 99 2.84 5.08 -16.79
N ALA A 100 3.22 6.30 -16.39
CA ALA A 100 4.59 6.63 -16.02
C ALA A 100 5.11 5.79 -14.83
N ALA A 101 4.28 5.58 -13.80
CA ALA A 101 4.66 4.79 -12.64
C ALA A 101 4.87 3.31 -12.96
N LEU A 102 4.14 2.77 -13.92
CA LEU A 102 4.15 1.34 -14.28
C LEU A 102 5.27 0.95 -15.24
N GLN A 103 5.98 1.91 -15.81
CA GLN A 103 7.14 1.62 -16.67
C GLN A 103 8.20 0.80 -15.93
N GLY A 104 8.82 -0.15 -16.63
CA GLY A 104 9.94 -0.94 -16.14
C GLY A 104 9.60 -1.99 -15.07
N ILE A 105 8.32 -2.23 -14.75
CA ILE A 105 7.94 -3.33 -13.85
C ILE A 105 8.20 -4.68 -14.53
N ALA A 106 9.09 -5.47 -13.94
CA ALA A 106 9.47 -6.77 -14.48
C ALA A 106 8.26 -7.71 -14.61
N GLY A 107 8.06 -8.26 -15.83
CA GLY A 107 6.99 -9.18 -16.14
C GLY A 107 5.61 -8.55 -16.39
N LEU A 108 5.47 -7.24 -16.23
CA LEU A 108 4.23 -6.52 -16.52
C LEU A 108 4.08 -6.33 -18.04
N ASN A 109 2.96 -6.76 -18.59
CA ASN A 109 2.50 -6.32 -19.90
C ASN A 109 1.67 -5.03 -19.73
N LEU A 110 2.34 -3.89 -19.86
CA LEU A 110 1.72 -2.58 -19.65
C LEU A 110 0.56 -2.31 -20.62
N ALA A 111 0.73 -2.64 -21.90
CA ALA A 111 -0.32 -2.44 -22.90
C ALA A 111 -1.61 -3.23 -22.56
N ARG A 112 -1.45 -4.47 -22.09
CA ARG A 112 -2.57 -5.29 -21.62
C ARG A 112 -3.21 -4.67 -20.37
N LEU A 113 -2.40 -4.21 -19.39
CA LEU A 113 -2.93 -3.57 -18.18
C LEU A 113 -3.77 -2.33 -18.53
N LEU A 114 -3.27 -1.47 -19.42
CA LEU A 114 -3.99 -0.25 -19.84
C LEU A 114 -5.28 -0.58 -20.61
N SER A 115 -5.30 -1.66 -21.39
CA SER A 115 -6.50 -2.17 -22.04
C SER A 115 -7.51 -2.69 -21.00
N ASP A 116 -7.05 -3.54 -20.07
CA ASP A 116 -7.90 -4.13 -19.03
C ASP A 116 -8.43 -3.08 -18.06
N PHE A 117 -7.66 -2.02 -17.76
CA PHE A 117 -8.05 -0.91 -16.88
C PHE A 117 -9.38 -0.25 -17.25
N ASN A 118 -9.69 -0.17 -18.54
CA ASN A 118 -10.94 0.41 -19.06
C ASN A 118 -12.04 -0.64 -19.28
N SER A 119 -11.82 -1.90 -18.89
CA SER A 119 -12.81 -2.96 -19.10
C SER A 119 -13.93 -2.89 -18.07
N GLU A 120 -15.12 -3.33 -18.49
CA GLU A 120 -16.28 -3.48 -17.60
C GLU A 120 -15.99 -4.47 -16.46
N GLN A 121 -15.21 -5.51 -16.72
CA GLN A 121 -14.83 -6.51 -15.72
C GLN A 121 -14.02 -5.87 -14.58
N VAL A 122 -13.03 -5.05 -14.89
CA VAL A 122 -12.22 -4.36 -13.88
C VAL A 122 -13.07 -3.35 -13.09
N GLU A 123 -14.00 -2.65 -13.75
CA GLU A 123 -14.95 -1.78 -13.05
C GLU A 123 -15.81 -2.57 -12.06
N GLN A 124 -16.42 -3.68 -12.48
CA GLN A 124 -17.24 -4.52 -11.62
C GLN A 124 -16.45 -5.12 -10.45
N ASP A 125 -15.23 -5.57 -10.70
CA ASP A 125 -14.35 -6.11 -9.66
C ASP A 125 -13.93 -5.03 -8.65
N PHE A 126 -13.64 -3.83 -9.11
CA PHE A 126 -13.39 -2.68 -8.24
C PHE A 126 -14.62 -2.32 -7.41
N GLN A 127 -15.80 -2.23 -8.02
CA GLN A 127 -17.03 -1.90 -7.31
C GLN A 127 -17.38 -2.94 -6.23
N ARG A 128 -17.09 -4.21 -6.46
CA ARG A 128 -17.23 -5.26 -5.46
C ARG A 128 -16.33 -5.01 -4.25
N ASP A 129 -15.03 -4.73 -4.49
CA ASP A 129 -14.08 -4.41 -3.42
C ASP A 129 -14.47 -3.12 -2.69
N TRP A 130 -14.98 -2.12 -3.43
CA TRP A 130 -15.47 -0.86 -2.88
C TRP A 130 -16.62 -1.08 -1.91
N GLN A 131 -17.62 -1.85 -2.31
CA GLN A 131 -18.78 -2.19 -1.48
C GLN A 131 -18.37 -3.03 -0.27
N GLU A 132 -17.52 -4.04 -0.46
CA GLU A 132 -17.01 -4.88 0.62
C GLU A 132 -16.31 -4.04 1.69
N SER A 133 -15.45 -3.10 1.27
CA SER A 133 -14.73 -2.25 2.20
C SER A 133 -15.63 -1.29 3.00
N ARG A 134 -16.83 -0.99 2.49
CA ARG A 134 -17.84 -0.12 3.10
C ARG A 134 -18.97 -0.88 3.81
N THR A 135 -18.79 -2.18 3.98
CA THR A 135 -19.75 -3.03 4.70
C THR A 135 -19.05 -3.72 5.88
N PRO A 136 -18.65 -2.95 6.93
CA PRO A 136 -18.03 -3.53 8.11
C PRO A 136 -18.94 -4.58 8.75
N ASN A 137 -18.36 -5.71 9.15
CA ASN A 137 -19.10 -6.78 9.81
C ASN A 137 -19.55 -6.39 11.23
N ALA A 138 -20.41 -7.22 11.82
CA ALA A 138 -20.99 -6.96 13.15
C ALA A 138 -19.93 -6.79 14.25
N TYR A 139 -18.81 -7.51 14.16
CA TYR A 139 -17.72 -7.40 15.12
C TYR A 139 -17.10 -5.98 15.07
N VAL A 140 -16.77 -5.50 13.88
CA VAL A 140 -16.18 -4.15 13.70
C VAL A 140 -17.16 -3.05 14.11
N LYS A 141 -18.45 -3.21 13.80
CA LYS A 141 -19.50 -2.26 14.24
C LYS A 141 -19.64 -2.22 15.76
N ARG A 142 -19.53 -3.35 16.43
CA ARG A 142 -19.53 -3.41 17.91
C ARG A 142 -18.33 -2.66 18.50
N LEU A 143 -17.12 -2.86 17.93
CA LEU A 143 -15.93 -2.13 18.38
C LEU A 143 -16.10 -0.60 18.26
N ALA A 144 -16.83 -0.11 17.25
CA ALA A 144 -17.17 1.30 17.09
C ALA A 144 -18.01 1.81 18.27
N ALA A 145 -19.04 1.04 18.63
CA ALA A 145 -19.95 1.39 19.72
C ALA A 145 -19.22 1.41 21.09
N GLU A 146 -18.17 0.61 21.25
CA GLU A 146 -17.34 0.54 22.44
C GLU A 146 -16.28 1.67 22.53
N GLY A 147 -16.21 2.56 21.52
CA GLY A 147 -15.32 3.72 21.51
C GLY A 147 -13.84 3.41 21.36
N ILE A 148 -13.50 2.33 20.66
CA ILE A 148 -12.11 1.90 20.42
C ILE A 148 -11.34 2.92 19.59
N GLU A 149 -10.07 3.09 19.90
CA GLU A 149 -9.16 4.00 19.22
C GLU A 149 -9.26 3.88 17.68
N ARG A 150 -9.32 5.03 17.01
CA ARG A 150 -9.51 5.16 15.55
C ARG A 150 -8.61 4.27 14.70
N LEU A 151 -7.39 3.96 15.15
CA LEU A 151 -6.43 3.12 14.42
C LEU A 151 -6.69 1.61 14.61
N LYS A 152 -7.54 1.23 15.57
CA LYS A 152 -7.84 -0.17 15.91
C LYS A 152 -9.29 -0.58 15.64
N GLY A 153 -10.13 0.36 15.24
CA GLY A 153 -11.55 0.15 15.02
C GLY A 153 -12.03 0.57 13.63
N PRO A 154 -13.33 0.65 13.44
CA PRO A 154 -13.93 1.10 12.20
C PRO A 154 -13.64 2.59 11.95
N SER A 155 -13.87 3.02 10.72
CA SER A 155 -13.62 4.38 10.27
C SER A 155 -14.83 4.89 9.49
N ILE A 156 -14.90 6.21 9.34
CA ILE A 156 -15.87 6.86 8.46
C ILE A 156 -15.14 7.24 7.17
N SER A 157 -15.75 6.99 6.03
CA SER A 157 -15.24 7.40 4.72
C SER A 157 -15.32 8.91 4.54
N SER A 158 -14.65 9.45 3.53
CA SER A 158 -14.78 10.85 3.13
C SER A 158 -16.20 11.23 2.76
N GLU A 159 -17.01 10.26 2.31
CA GLU A 159 -18.42 10.45 1.95
C GLU A 159 -19.37 10.29 3.15
N GLY A 160 -18.84 10.12 4.37
CA GLY A 160 -19.67 9.96 5.59
C GLY A 160 -20.22 8.55 5.82
N HIS A 161 -19.81 7.56 5.03
CA HIS A 161 -20.24 6.17 5.20
C HIS A 161 -19.30 5.38 6.11
N GLU A 162 -19.83 4.41 6.84
CA GLU A 162 -19.01 3.44 7.57
C GLU A 162 -18.13 2.65 6.59
N ARG A 163 -16.90 2.39 7.00
CA ARG A 163 -15.98 1.49 6.30
C ARG A 163 -15.06 0.80 7.29
N TYR A 164 -14.42 -0.27 6.84
CA TYR A 164 -13.30 -0.83 7.59
C TYR A 164 -12.19 0.20 7.79
N ALA A 165 -11.54 0.17 8.95
CA ALA A 165 -10.26 0.85 9.15
C ALA A 165 -9.19 0.26 8.23
N LEU A 166 -8.14 1.02 7.93
CA LEU A 166 -7.04 0.56 7.10
C LEU A 166 -5.73 0.57 7.89
N PRO A 167 -5.00 -0.55 7.86
CA PRO A 167 -5.38 -1.85 7.27
C PRO A 167 -6.44 -2.60 8.08
N THR A 168 -7.22 -3.47 7.45
CA THR A 168 -8.02 -4.50 8.11
C THR A 168 -7.70 -5.84 7.48
N PHE A 169 -7.45 -6.84 8.29
CA PHE A 169 -7.24 -8.21 7.85
C PHE A 169 -8.47 -9.06 8.20
N ILE A 170 -8.95 -9.82 7.24
CA ILE A 170 -9.97 -10.86 7.45
C ILE A 170 -9.29 -12.17 7.11
N VAL A 171 -9.08 -12.98 8.13
CA VAL A 171 -8.39 -14.28 8.02
C VAL A 171 -9.42 -15.36 8.12
N SER A 172 -9.60 -16.14 7.05
CA SER A 172 -10.56 -17.24 6.97
C SER A 172 -9.82 -18.57 6.83
N GLY A 173 -10.33 -19.59 7.48
CA GLY A 173 -9.76 -20.94 7.45
C GLY A 173 -10.77 -21.99 7.86
N PRO A 174 -10.35 -23.28 7.98
CA PRO A 174 -11.22 -24.39 8.35
C PRO A 174 -11.95 -24.21 9.69
N CYS A 175 -11.34 -23.47 10.63
CA CYS A 175 -11.91 -23.23 11.95
C CYS A 175 -12.70 -21.91 12.05
N GLY A 176 -13.01 -21.26 10.92
CA GLY A 176 -13.84 -20.07 10.89
C GLY A 176 -13.13 -18.85 10.32
N GLU A 177 -13.56 -17.67 10.78
CA GLU A 177 -13.06 -16.38 10.32
C GLU A 177 -12.75 -15.45 11.50
N VAL A 178 -11.63 -14.73 11.42
CA VAL A 178 -11.24 -13.70 12.39
C VAL A 178 -10.99 -12.39 11.65
N THR A 179 -11.59 -11.30 12.12
CA THR A 179 -11.38 -9.96 11.59
C THR A 179 -10.47 -9.16 12.53
N ILE A 180 -9.41 -8.57 11.99
CA ILE A 180 -8.40 -7.80 12.71
C ILE A 180 -8.40 -6.39 12.11
N PRO A 181 -9.18 -5.46 12.67
CA PRO A 181 -9.28 -4.10 12.16
C PRO A 181 -8.16 -3.21 12.68
N GLY A 182 -7.68 -2.31 11.82
CA GLY A 182 -6.70 -1.28 12.17
C GLY A 182 -5.27 -1.81 12.33
N TRP A 183 -4.45 -1.02 13.00
CA TRP A 183 -3.06 -1.37 13.24
C TRP A 183 -2.96 -2.36 14.40
N ARG A 184 -2.30 -3.49 14.11
CA ARG A 184 -2.05 -4.55 15.07
C ARG A 184 -0.58 -4.96 15.02
N ASP A 185 -0.10 -5.46 16.12
CA ASP A 185 1.23 -6.06 16.15
C ASP A 185 1.26 -7.42 15.45
N TYR A 186 2.47 -7.92 15.22
CA TYR A 186 2.65 -9.17 14.51
C TYR A 186 2.11 -10.38 15.29
N ALA A 187 2.20 -10.35 16.61
CA ALA A 187 1.71 -11.42 17.47
C ALA A 187 0.18 -11.54 17.42
N GLU A 188 -0.55 -10.42 17.32
CA GLU A 188 -2.00 -10.42 17.12
C GLU A 188 -2.38 -11.07 15.78
N LEU A 189 -1.61 -10.79 14.71
CA LEU A 189 -1.82 -11.39 13.38
C LEU A 189 -1.54 -12.90 13.41
N GLU A 190 -0.43 -13.33 14.03
CA GLU A 190 -0.11 -14.75 14.21
C GLU A 190 -1.19 -15.48 15.01
N SER A 191 -1.66 -14.88 16.10
CA SER A 191 -2.73 -15.44 16.92
C SER A 191 -4.02 -15.67 16.13
N ALA A 192 -4.40 -14.72 15.29
CA ALA A 192 -5.58 -14.84 14.44
C ALA A 192 -5.42 -15.94 13.37
N ILE A 193 -4.24 -16.06 12.78
CA ILE A 193 -3.95 -17.15 11.83
C ILE A 193 -4.02 -18.49 12.54
N GLU A 194 -3.44 -18.64 13.73
CA GLU A 194 -3.45 -19.87 14.49
C GLU A 194 -4.86 -20.26 14.93
N GLN A 195 -5.78 -19.31 15.18
CA GLN A 195 -7.18 -19.59 15.48
C GLN A 195 -7.91 -20.27 14.32
N VAL A 196 -7.68 -19.79 13.09
CA VAL A 196 -8.41 -20.30 11.91
C VAL A 196 -7.68 -21.44 11.19
N LEU A 197 -6.37 -21.56 11.42
CA LEU A 197 -5.47 -22.57 10.86
C LEU A 197 -4.55 -23.13 11.95
N PRO A 198 -5.05 -23.95 12.88
CA PRO A 198 -4.26 -24.46 13.99
C PRO A 198 -3.03 -25.26 13.53
N GLY A 199 -1.88 -24.92 14.09
CA GLY A 199 -0.59 -25.54 13.75
C GLY A 199 0.13 -24.91 12.54
N PHE A 200 -0.50 -24.01 11.80
CA PHE A 200 0.10 -23.38 10.61
C PHE A 200 1.36 -22.58 10.98
N ILE A 201 1.28 -21.76 12.02
CA ILE A 201 2.41 -20.92 12.47
C ILE A 201 3.58 -21.77 12.99
N LYS A 202 3.27 -22.90 13.67
CA LYS A 202 4.29 -23.81 14.19
C LYS A 202 4.99 -24.59 13.08
N SER A 203 4.29 -24.92 12.00
CA SER A 203 4.83 -25.64 10.85
C SER A 203 5.56 -24.74 9.84
N ALA A 204 5.36 -23.42 9.93
CA ALA A 204 6.00 -22.48 9.03
C ALA A 204 7.52 -22.45 9.24
N ASP A 205 8.27 -22.48 8.14
CA ASP A 205 9.70 -22.21 8.19
C ASP A 205 9.91 -20.72 8.54
N ARG A 206 10.63 -20.49 9.64
CA ARG A 206 10.92 -19.15 10.18
C ARG A 206 12.34 -18.70 9.90
N THR A 207 13.04 -19.35 8.98
CA THR A 207 14.35 -18.85 8.53
C THR A 207 14.16 -17.53 7.80
N ASN A 208 14.89 -16.51 8.23
CA ASN A 208 14.91 -15.24 7.54
C ASN A 208 15.53 -15.42 6.15
N PRO A 209 14.90 -14.96 5.08
CA PRO A 209 15.52 -14.97 3.76
C PRO A 209 16.76 -14.06 3.77
N SER A 210 17.72 -14.38 2.93
CA SER A 210 18.82 -13.46 2.65
C SER A 210 18.31 -12.19 1.96
N PRO A 211 19.00 -11.04 2.06
CA PRO A 211 18.65 -9.83 1.32
C PRO A 211 18.51 -10.04 -0.18
N LYS A 212 19.35 -10.92 -0.76
CA LYS A 212 19.27 -11.30 -2.18
C LYS A 212 17.95 -11.98 -2.53
N GLU A 213 17.54 -12.99 -1.75
CA GLU A 213 16.28 -13.70 -1.96
C GLU A 213 15.08 -12.76 -1.79
N ALA A 214 15.12 -11.91 -0.77
CA ALA A 214 14.10 -10.92 -0.52
C ALA A 214 13.97 -9.91 -1.67
N LEU A 215 15.07 -9.35 -2.16
CA LEU A 215 15.09 -8.42 -3.29
C LEU A 215 14.70 -9.08 -4.62
N CYS A 216 15.04 -10.35 -4.84
CA CYS A 216 14.54 -11.10 -6.01
C CYS A 216 13.02 -11.26 -5.98
N ARG A 217 12.43 -11.38 -4.79
CA ARG A 217 10.98 -11.55 -4.64
C ARG A 217 10.21 -10.23 -4.75
N TRP A 218 10.69 -9.18 -4.08
CA TRP A 218 9.95 -7.91 -3.92
C TRP A 218 10.50 -6.76 -4.77
N SER A 219 11.59 -6.96 -5.50
CA SER A 219 12.27 -6.01 -6.39
C SER A 219 12.91 -4.80 -5.68
N SER A 220 12.36 -4.36 -4.58
CA SER A 220 12.84 -3.23 -3.77
C SER A 220 12.58 -3.49 -2.30
N MET A 221 13.39 -2.94 -1.41
CA MET A 221 13.18 -3.03 0.05
C MET A 221 13.74 -1.80 0.75
N THR A 222 12.97 -1.26 1.68
CA THR A 222 13.45 -0.24 2.61
C THR A 222 14.34 -0.86 3.69
N GLU A 223 15.13 -0.06 4.37
CA GLU A 223 15.95 -0.53 5.51
C GLU A 223 15.08 -1.20 6.59
N GLN A 224 13.90 -0.66 6.85
CA GLN A 224 13.00 -1.23 7.85
C GLN A 224 12.45 -2.60 7.43
N GLU A 225 12.12 -2.78 6.16
CA GLU A 225 11.69 -4.07 5.62
C GLU A 225 12.82 -5.11 5.66
N LEU A 226 14.04 -4.73 5.27
CA LEU A 226 15.22 -5.61 5.38
C LEU A 226 15.47 -6.03 6.81
N LYS A 227 15.45 -5.09 7.75
CA LYS A 227 15.60 -5.37 9.17
C LYS A 227 14.54 -6.35 9.68
N PHE A 228 13.28 -6.15 9.29
CA PHE A 228 12.18 -6.98 9.76
C PHE A 228 12.16 -8.36 9.11
N ILE A 229 12.41 -8.45 7.79
CA ILE A 229 12.27 -9.69 7.01
C ILE A 229 13.57 -10.49 7.03
N CYS A 230 14.72 -9.82 6.85
CA CYS A 230 16.03 -10.49 6.73
C CYS A 230 16.83 -10.48 8.04
N GLY A 231 16.42 -9.70 9.04
CA GLY A 231 17.17 -9.52 10.28
C GLY A 231 18.43 -8.66 10.14
N THR A 232 18.64 -8.03 8.98
CA THR A 232 19.80 -7.19 8.68
C THR A 232 19.42 -6.03 7.78
N THR A 233 20.20 -4.94 7.82
CA THR A 233 20.11 -3.82 6.87
C THR A 233 21.29 -3.81 5.89
N GLU A 234 22.20 -4.77 6.03
CA GLU A 234 23.38 -4.89 5.17
C GLU A 234 23.02 -5.63 3.88
N VAL A 235 23.24 -4.97 2.76
CA VAL A 235 23.07 -5.53 1.42
C VAL A 235 24.39 -5.32 0.67
N ALA A 236 24.93 -6.40 0.12
CA ALA A 236 26.13 -6.30 -0.70
C ALA A 236 25.85 -5.51 -1.99
N THR A 237 26.77 -4.65 -2.38
CA THR A 237 26.62 -3.70 -3.50
C THR A 237 26.53 -4.38 -4.88
N ASP A 238 26.95 -5.63 -4.95
CA ASP A 238 26.79 -6.48 -6.15
C ASP A 238 25.40 -7.09 -6.29
N ILE A 239 24.58 -6.99 -5.23
CA ILE A 239 23.20 -7.52 -5.20
C ILE A 239 22.20 -6.44 -5.56
N ALA A 240 22.35 -5.24 -5.03
CA ALA A 240 21.42 -4.15 -5.21
C ALA A 240 22.08 -2.79 -5.01
N GLU A 241 21.48 -1.76 -5.60
CA GLU A 241 21.85 -0.38 -5.36
C GLU A 241 20.95 0.27 -4.32
N SER A 242 21.55 1.12 -3.47
CA SER A 242 20.80 1.87 -2.48
C SER A 242 20.55 3.30 -2.92
N HIS A 243 19.35 3.81 -2.65
CA HIS A 243 18.97 5.21 -2.88
C HIS A 243 18.52 5.84 -1.57
N GLN A 244 19.00 7.05 -1.31
CA GLN A 244 18.62 7.79 -0.11
C GLN A 244 17.19 8.35 -0.27
N CYS A 245 16.36 8.14 0.76
CA CYS A 245 14.96 8.59 0.80
C CYS A 245 14.71 9.26 2.16
N GLY A 246 14.92 10.59 2.24
CA GLY A 246 14.91 11.29 3.52
C GLY A 246 15.99 10.72 4.46
N ASP A 247 15.60 10.31 5.65
CA ASP A 247 16.50 9.74 6.67
C ASP A 247 16.71 8.22 6.52
N SER A 248 16.08 7.57 5.53
CA SER A 248 16.17 6.13 5.30
C SER A 248 16.68 5.82 3.90
N LYS A 249 16.93 4.55 3.62
CA LYS A 249 17.33 4.06 2.30
C LYS A 249 16.30 3.07 1.75
N ILE A 250 16.24 3.04 0.42
CA ILE A 250 15.61 1.95 -0.32
C ILE A 250 16.68 1.23 -1.13
N TRP A 251 16.61 -0.07 -1.16
CA TRP A 251 17.46 -0.96 -1.95
C TRP A 251 16.68 -1.48 -3.13
N LEU A 252 17.30 -1.45 -4.30
CA LEU A 252 16.67 -1.83 -5.57
C LEU A 252 17.43 -2.97 -6.21
N ASN A 253 16.68 -3.94 -6.68
CA ASN A 253 17.19 -4.94 -7.62
C ASN A 253 17.66 -4.23 -8.91
N PRO A 254 18.78 -4.64 -9.54
CA PRO A 254 19.28 -4.02 -10.77
C PRO A 254 18.25 -3.89 -11.88
N LEU A 255 17.28 -4.79 -11.99
CA LEU A 255 16.19 -4.71 -12.96
C LEU A 255 15.22 -3.53 -12.75
N GLU A 256 15.19 -2.98 -11.54
CA GLU A 256 14.38 -1.80 -11.20
C GLU A 256 15.20 -0.50 -11.24
N ASN A 257 16.51 -0.59 -11.37
CA ASN A 257 17.41 0.55 -11.23
C ASN A 257 17.28 1.57 -12.37
N GLU A 258 17.07 1.13 -13.60
CA GLU A 258 16.89 2.04 -14.75
C GLU A 258 15.73 3.00 -14.55
N TYR A 259 14.62 2.49 -13.99
CA TYR A 259 13.47 3.33 -13.66
C TYR A 259 13.82 4.41 -12.62
N TRP A 260 14.59 4.05 -11.60
CA TRP A 260 14.98 4.95 -10.53
C TRP A 260 15.92 6.04 -11.00
N GLN A 261 16.90 5.71 -11.83
CA GLN A 261 17.82 6.68 -12.42
C GLN A 261 17.08 7.72 -13.27
N SER A 262 16.08 7.31 -14.03
CA SER A 262 15.26 8.23 -14.82
C SER A 262 14.47 9.21 -13.96
N LYS A 263 14.02 8.79 -12.77
CA LYS A 263 13.28 9.65 -11.82
C LYS A 263 14.18 10.66 -11.12
N GLN A 264 15.41 10.31 -10.75
CA GLN A 264 16.33 11.26 -10.13
C GLN A 264 16.68 12.41 -11.06
N GLN A 265 16.79 12.18 -12.37
CA GLN A 265 17.02 13.22 -13.37
C GLN A 265 15.83 14.18 -13.55
N SER A 266 14.62 13.76 -13.22
CA SER A 266 13.41 14.59 -13.31
C SER A 266 13.11 15.41 -12.04
N ILE A 267 13.86 15.20 -10.95
CA ILE A 267 13.68 15.89 -9.65
C ILE A 267 14.82 16.90 -9.38
N ALA A 268 15.93 16.80 -10.10
CA ALA A 268 17.02 17.76 -10.09
C ALA A 268 16.70 18.99 -10.94
#